data_6c0f5b73f94453ab216c85bc9c86251a
#
_entry.id   6c0f5b73f94453ab216c85bc9c86251a
#
_cell.length_a   1.000
_cell.length_b   1.000
_cell.length_c   1.000
_cell.angle_alpha   90.00
_cell.angle_beta   90.00
_cell.angle_gamma   90.00
#
_symmetry.space_group_name_H-M   'P 1'
#
loop_
_entity.id
_entity.type
_entity.pdbx_description
1 polymer ?
#
loop_
_entity_poly.entity_id
_entity_poly.type
_entity_poly.pdbx_seq_one_letter_code
_entity_poly.pdbx_strand_id
1 'polypeptide(L)'
;ELLSYLKTNKSVTGYGLDLDATNIEQCLQKGVNVIEHDLNRGLDSFASNSFAIVVMTETLQSVEAPDQLLLEMLRIGNECIVSFPNFGNWRCRLQIAMGNMPVSQHLPNSWFDTPNIHLCTCRDFEVLCKKLSINIIEKKYVNSQHNSSPLIKVAPNLLSAFAF
;
A
#
# COMPACT_ATOMS: atom_id res chain seq x y z
N GLU A 1 -9.58 5.10 9.43
CA GLU A 1 -8.92 5.98 10.42
C GLU A 1 -8.25 7.18 9.76
N LEU A 2 -7.38 6.99 8.74
CA LEU A 2 -6.67 8.08 8.05
C LEU A 2 -7.64 9.15 7.52
N LEU A 3 -8.64 8.77 6.74
CA LEU A 3 -9.57 9.72 6.13
C LEU A 3 -10.41 10.47 7.18
N SER A 4 -10.82 9.79 8.26
CA SER A 4 -11.50 10.44 9.40
C SER A 4 -10.60 11.49 10.05
N TYR A 5 -9.33 11.16 10.28
CA TYR A 5 -8.36 12.10 10.83
C TYR A 5 -8.13 13.30 9.90
N LEU A 6 -7.97 13.07 8.60
CA LEU A 6 -7.76 14.13 7.61
C LEU A 6 -8.99 15.03 7.49
N LYS A 7 -10.20 14.46 7.52
CA LYS A 7 -11.45 15.22 7.51
C LYS A 7 -11.55 16.16 8.71
N THR A 8 -11.26 15.66 9.90
CA THR A 8 -11.38 16.43 11.15
C THR A 8 -10.30 17.50 11.28
N ASN A 9 -9.04 17.17 10.94
CA ASN A 9 -7.88 18.02 11.26
C ASN A 9 -7.38 18.86 10.07
N LYS A 10 -7.75 18.50 8.84
CA LYS A 10 -7.24 19.13 7.61
C LYS A 10 -8.35 19.57 6.65
N SER A 11 -9.62 19.40 7.04
CA SER A 11 -10.78 19.71 6.20
C SER A 11 -10.75 19.05 4.80
N VAL A 12 -10.13 17.87 4.73
CA VAL A 12 -10.04 17.09 3.49
C VAL A 12 -11.38 16.39 3.23
N THR A 13 -11.84 16.45 2.00
CA THR A 13 -12.99 15.66 1.52
C THR A 13 -12.48 14.49 0.69
N GLY A 14 -13.12 13.33 0.81
CA GLY A 14 -12.72 12.14 0.06
C GLY A 14 -13.61 10.95 0.33
N TYR A 15 -13.27 9.85 -0.32
CA TYR A 15 -13.95 8.56 -0.23
C TYR A 15 -12.94 7.48 0.15
N GLY A 16 -13.39 6.50 0.95
CA GLY A 16 -12.72 5.22 1.10
C GLY A 16 -13.30 4.21 0.13
N LEU A 17 -12.46 3.28 -0.34
CA LEU A 17 -12.91 2.08 -1.06
C LEU A 17 -12.58 0.88 -0.20
N ASP A 18 -13.53 -0.01 0.01
CA ASP A 18 -13.37 -1.26 0.75
C ASP A 18 -14.35 -2.31 0.23
N LEU A 19 -14.04 -3.59 0.40
CA LEU A 19 -14.94 -4.71 0.12
C LEU A 19 -15.56 -5.29 1.39
N ASP A 20 -14.89 -5.11 2.53
CA ASP A 20 -15.33 -5.69 3.79
C ASP A 20 -16.48 -4.88 4.38
N ALA A 21 -17.64 -5.52 4.50
CA ALA A 21 -18.85 -4.90 5.07
C ALA A 21 -18.61 -4.36 6.49
N THR A 22 -17.78 -5.03 7.29
CA THR A 22 -17.43 -4.57 8.64
C THR A 22 -16.65 -3.26 8.63
N ASN A 23 -15.67 -3.15 7.71
CA ASN A 23 -14.90 -1.91 7.52
C ASN A 23 -15.79 -0.78 7.02
N ILE A 24 -16.68 -1.09 6.07
CA ILE A 24 -17.67 -0.13 5.53
C ILE A 24 -18.56 0.41 6.66
N GLU A 25 -19.11 -0.47 7.48
CA GLU A 25 -19.93 -0.08 8.63
C GLU A 25 -19.17 0.84 9.60
N GLN A 26 -17.93 0.49 9.95
CA GLN A 26 -17.08 1.32 10.79
C GLN A 26 -16.79 2.70 10.18
N CYS A 27 -16.62 2.77 8.86
CA CYS A 27 -16.44 4.04 8.15
C CYS A 27 -17.70 4.91 8.27
N LEU A 28 -18.87 4.34 8.04
CA LEU A 28 -20.15 5.03 8.16
C LEU A 28 -20.40 5.55 9.57
N GLN A 29 -20.12 4.74 10.60
CA GLN A 29 -20.21 5.14 12.01
C GLN A 29 -19.28 6.33 12.34
N LYS A 30 -18.11 6.42 11.68
CA LYS A 30 -17.17 7.55 11.83
C LYS A 30 -17.50 8.75 10.91
N GLY A 31 -18.60 8.71 10.18
CA GLY A 31 -19.00 9.76 9.24
C GLY A 31 -18.04 9.93 8.06
N VAL A 32 -17.37 8.85 7.65
CA VAL A 32 -16.48 8.81 6.48
C VAL A 32 -17.26 8.28 5.29
N ASN A 33 -17.18 8.96 4.16
CA ASN A 33 -17.74 8.47 2.91
C ASN A 33 -16.96 7.23 2.46
N VAL A 34 -17.66 6.15 2.17
CA VAL A 34 -17.08 4.88 1.71
C VAL A 34 -17.93 4.31 0.58
N ILE A 35 -17.28 3.70 -0.37
CA ILE A 35 -17.91 3.01 -1.50
C ILE A 35 -17.45 1.54 -1.43
N GLU A 36 -18.40 0.61 -1.48
CA GLU A 36 -18.10 -0.80 -1.67
C GLU A 36 -17.59 -1.00 -3.09
N HIS A 37 -16.31 -1.36 -3.21
CA HIS A 37 -15.67 -1.51 -4.52
C HIS A 37 -14.53 -2.50 -4.49
N ASP A 38 -14.53 -3.40 -5.47
CA ASP A 38 -13.44 -4.34 -5.73
C ASP A 38 -12.38 -3.71 -6.63
N LEU A 39 -11.19 -3.50 -6.10
CA LEU A 39 -10.08 -2.90 -6.85
C LEU A 39 -9.64 -3.75 -8.06
N ASN A 40 -9.93 -5.07 -8.08
CA ASN A 40 -9.66 -5.93 -9.21
C ASN A 40 -10.57 -5.64 -10.42
N ARG A 41 -11.66 -4.90 -10.22
CA ARG A 41 -12.53 -4.40 -11.30
C ARG A 41 -12.06 -3.08 -11.91
N GLY A 42 -10.89 -2.59 -11.49
CA GLY A 42 -10.37 -1.29 -11.95
C GLY A 42 -11.07 -0.09 -11.32
N LEU A 43 -10.78 1.09 -11.82
CA LEU A 43 -11.29 2.37 -11.32
C LEU A 43 -12.05 3.18 -12.40
N ASP A 44 -12.61 2.51 -13.41
CA ASP A 44 -13.28 3.14 -14.56
C ASP A 44 -14.47 4.03 -14.18
N SER A 45 -15.09 3.75 -13.03
CA SER A 45 -16.19 4.56 -12.48
C SER A 45 -15.77 5.97 -12.06
N PHE A 46 -14.46 6.22 -11.94
CA PHE A 46 -13.91 7.52 -11.57
C PHE A 46 -13.32 8.22 -12.79
N ALA A 47 -13.65 9.51 -12.95
CA ALA A 47 -13.11 10.32 -14.04
C ALA A 47 -11.61 10.60 -13.85
N SER A 48 -10.90 10.81 -14.96
CA SER A 48 -9.48 11.19 -14.91
C SER A 48 -9.30 12.52 -14.18
N ASN A 49 -8.21 12.63 -13.38
CA ASN A 49 -7.87 13.82 -12.60
C ASN A 49 -8.99 14.29 -11.63
N SER A 50 -9.82 13.36 -11.15
CA SER A 50 -10.94 13.69 -10.24
C SER A 50 -10.51 13.85 -8.78
N PHE A 51 -9.30 13.43 -8.44
CA PHE A 51 -8.74 13.53 -7.08
C PHE A 51 -7.39 14.24 -7.07
N ALA A 52 -7.15 15.04 -6.03
CA ALA A 52 -5.83 15.62 -5.81
C ALA A 52 -4.80 14.54 -5.43
N ILE A 53 -5.18 13.64 -4.53
CA ILE A 53 -4.31 12.56 -4.03
C ILE A 53 -5.13 11.27 -3.94
N VAL A 54 -4.54 10.17 -4.43
CA VAL A 54 -5.06 8.80 -4.25
C VAL A 54 -4.11 8.05 -3.31
N VAL A 55 -4.65 7.43 -2.26
CA VAL A 55 -3.84 6.74 -1.24
C VAL A 55 -4.20 5.25 -1.23
N MET A 56 -3.20 4.40 -1.33
CA MET A 56 -3.32 2.96 -1.18
C MET A 56 -2.33 2.46 -0.12
N THR A 57 -2.87 1.95 0.99
CA THR A 57 -2.06 1.47 2.11
C THR A 57 -2.16 -0.04 2.25
N GLU A 58 -1.03 -0.72 2.20
CA GLU A 58 -0.91 -2.18 2.46
C GLU A 58 -1.89 -3.06 1.65
N THR A 59 -2.27 -2.61 0.44
CA THR A 59 -3.24 -3.30 -0.41
C THR A 59 -2.61 -3.80 -1.71
N LEU A 60 -1.50 -3.18 -2.16
CA LEU A 60 -0.86 -3.48 -3.44
C LEU A 60 -0.54 -4.98 -3.61
N GLN A 61 -0.16 -5.65 -2.53
CA GLN A 61 0.19 -7.07 -2.54
C GLN A 61 -1.02 -8.01 -2.65
N SER A 62 -2.24 -7.51 -2.47
CA SER A 62 -3.47 -8.30 -2.46
C SER A 62 -4.30 -8.18 -3.73
N VAL A 63 -3.92 -7.31 -4.66
CA VAL A 63 -4.63 -7.12 -5.94
C VAL A 63 -4.03 -8.00 -7.04
N GLU A 64 -4.86 -8.43 -7.99
CA GLU A 64 -4.45 -9.34 -9.06
C GLU A 64 -3.52 -8.68 -10.10
N ALA A 65 -3.76 -7.42 -10.42
CA ALA A 65 -3.01 -6.66 -11.41
C ALA A 65 -2.48 -5.32 -10.85
N PRO A 66 -1.46 -5.35 -9.97
CA PRO A 66 -0.96 -4.16 -9.27
C PRO A 66 -0.38 -3.11 -10.22
N ASP A 67 0.18 -3.52 -11.35
CA ASP A 67 0.71 -2.63 -12.39
C ASP A 67 -0.40 -1.82 -13.07
N GLN A 68 -1.52 -2.45 -13.41
CA GLN A 68 -2.67 -1.78 -14.00
C GLN A 68 -3.35 -0.86 -12.98
N LEU A 69 -3.50 -1.31 -11.74
CA LEU A 69 -4.09 -0.50 -10.68
C LEU A 69 -3.28 0.77 -10.41
N LEU A 70 -1.94 0.69 -10.41
CA LEU A 70 -1.08 1.87 -10.26
C LEU A 70 -1.30 2.90 -11.37
N LEU A 71 -1.46 2.45 -12.62
CA LEU A 71 -1.75 3.35 -13.75
C LEU A 71 -3.16 3.98 -13.62
N GLU A 72 -4.15 3.21 -13.19
CA GLU A 72 -5.51 3.72 -12.94
C GLU A 72 -5.53 4.74 -11.79
N MET A 73 -4.81 4.48 -10.71
CA MET A 73 -4.66 5.45 -9.62
C MET A 73 -4.07 6.78 -10.11
N LEU A 74 -3.03 6.71 -10.97
CA LEU A 74 -2.41 7.90 -11.58
C LEU A 74 -3.30 8.54 -12.65
N ARG A 75 -4.23 7.80 -13.26
CA ARG A 75 -5.24 8.36 -14.15
C ARG A 75 -6.27 9.21 -13.39
N ILE A 76 -6.73 8.73 -12.25
CA ILE A 76 -7.79 9.41 -11.48
C ILE A 76 -7.24 10.47 -10.51
N GLY A 77 -5.98 10.35 -10.09
CA GLY A 77 -5.32 11.25 -9.15
C GLY A 77 -4.15 12.00 -9.74
N ASN A 78 -3.91 13.23 -9.26
CA ASN A 78 -2.72 14.00 -9.65
C ASN A 78 -1.46 13.42 -9.02
N GLU A 79 -1.56 12.94 -7.79
CA GLU A 79 -0.48 12.27 -7.05
C GLU A 79 -1.02 11.00 -6.37
N CYS A 80 -0.14 10.02 -6.22
CA CYS A 80 -0.47 8.77 -5.54
C CYS A 80 0.50 8.50 -4.39
N ILE A 81 -0.05 8.05 -3.26
CA ILE A 81 0.73 7.57 -2.12
C ILE A 81 0.46 6.07 -2.00
N VAL A 82 1.51 5.27 -2.11
CA VAL A 82 1.41 3.81 -2.02
C VAL A 82 2.30 3.30 -0.92
N SER A 83 1.76 2.47 -0.04
CA SER A 83 2.56 1.78 0.96
C SER A 83 2.40 0.26 0.85
N PHE A 84 3.48 -0.45 1.11
CA PHE A 84 3.51 -1.91 1.07
C PHE A 84 4.56 -2.47 2.03
N PRO A 85 4.35 -3.70 2.55
CA PRO A 85 5.34 -4.40 3.36
C PRO A 85 6.54 -4.82 2.50
N ASN A 86 7.76 -4.53 2.99
CA ASN A 86 8.99 -4.89 2.29
C ASN A 86 9.40 -6.33 2.59
N PHE A 87 9.17 -7.22 1.64
CA PHE A 87 9.60 -8.62 1.73
C PHE A 87 11.13 -8.79 1.65
N GLY A 88 11.86 -7.76 1.19
CA GLY A 88 13.33 -7.71 1.18
C GLY A 88 13.99 -7.49 2.53
N ASN A 89 13.21 -7.31 3.61
CA ASN A 89 13.72 -7.13 4.97
C ASN A 89 14.61 -8.31 5.41
N TRP A 90 15.65 -8.03 6.18
CA TRP A 90 16.63 -9.05 6.61
C TRP A 90 16.01 -10.22 7.37
N ARG A 91 14.92 -9.97 8.13
CA ARG A 91 14.21 -11.05 8.86
C ARG A 91 13.52 -12.01 7.90
N CYS A 92 12.89 -11.49 6.84
CA CYS A 92 12.28 -12.30 5.79
C CYS A 92 13.35 -13.13 5.08
N ARG A 93 14.48 -12.50 4.72
CA ARG A 93 15.62 -13.20 4.08
C ARG A 93 16.18 -14.30 4.94
N LEU A 94 16.32 -14.08 6.26
CA LEU A 94 16.81 -15.09 7.18
C LEU A 94 15.84 -16.28 7.27
N GLN A 95 14.54 -16.04 7.35
CA GLN A 95 13.54 -17.11 7.37
C GLN A 95 13.60 -17.95 6.09
N ILE A 96 13.70 -17.30 4.91
CA ILE A 96 13.87 -18.01 3.63
C ILE A 96 15.18 -18.82 3.62
N ALA A 97 16.29 -18.26 4.09
CA ALA A 97 17.57 -18.96 4.16
C ALA A 97 17.51 -20.18 5.09
N MET A 98 16.63 -20.18 6.09
CA MET A 98 16.34 -21.32 6.97
C MET A 98 15.30 -22.30 6.39
N GLY A 99 14.81 -22.06 5.15
CA GLY A 99 13.84 -22.94 4.48
C GLY A 99 12.36 -22.67 4.85
N ASN A 100 12.05 -21.54 5.48
CA ASN A 100 10.69 -21.18 5.88
C ASN A 100 10.16 -20.00 5.08
N MET A 101 8.86 -20.03 4.75
CA MET A 101 8.19 -18.82 4.24
C MET A 101 8.07 -17.81 5.37
N PRO A 102 8.40 -16.54 5.08
CA PRO A 102 8.39 -15.51 6.10
C PRO A 102 7.01 -15.22 6.67
N VAL A 103 6.96 -15.19 7.99
CA VAL A 103 5.83 -14.68 8.77
C VAL A 103 6.35 -13.55 9.65
N SER A 104 5.66 -12.42 9.63
CA SER A 104 6.04 -11.23 10.40
C SER A 104 4.80 -10.50 10.93
N GLN A 105 4.99 -9.46 11.71
CA GLN A 105 3.87 -8.65 12.20
C GLN A 105 3.01 -8.04 11.06
N HIS A 106 3.62 -7.77 9.91
CA HIS A 106 2.99 -7.16 8.74
C HIS A 106 2.64 -8.15 7.63
N LEU A 107 3.10 -9.39 7.78
CA LEU A 107 2.74 -10.54 6.97
C LEU A 107 2.41 -11.68 7.94
N PRO A 108 1.30 -11.59 8.68
CA PRO A 108 1.01 -12.49 9.80
C PRO A 108 0.51 -13.87 9.37
N ASN A 109 0.04 -13.98 8.13
CA ASN A 109 -0.61 -15.18 7.64
C ASN A 109 0.41 -16.22 7.16
N SER A 110 0.04 -17.47 7.24
CA SER A 110 0.79 -18.58 6.65
C SER A 110 0.72 -18.50 5.13
N TRP A 111 1.67 -19.15 4.44
CA TRP A 111 1.77 -19.14 2.98
C TRP A 111 0.52 -19.68 2.27
N PHE A 112 -0.24 -20.54 2.93
CA PHE A 112 -1.46 -21.16 2.39
C PHE A 112 -2.76 -20.43 2.80
N ASP A 113 -2.69 -19.47 3.73
CA ASP A 113 -3.84 -18.75 4.28
C ASP A 113 -3.51 -17.24 4.32
N THR A 114 -3.19 -16.70 3.16
CA THR A 114 -2.82 -15.29 3.02
C THR A 114 -3.57 -14.65 1.85
N PRO A 115 -4.13 -13.44 2.04
CA PRO A 115 -4.66 -12.64 0.94
C PRO A 115 -3.55 -12.03 0.08
N ASN A 116 -2.28 -12.09 0.52
CA ASN A 116 -1.17 -11.49 -0.19
C ASN A 116 -0.70 -12.41 -1.31
N ILE A 117 -1.03 -12.08 -2.54
CA ILE A 117 -0.66 -12.84 -3.75
C ILE A 117 0.62 -12.35 -4.41
N HIS A 118 1.01 -11.09 -4.15
CA HIS A 118 2.24 -10.51 -4.65
C HIS A 118 3.13 -10.03 -3.51
N LEU A 119 4.31 -10.61 -3.40
CA LEU A 119 5.30 -10.19 -2.42
C LEU A 119 6.40 -9.42 -3.15
N CYS A 120 6.59 -8.15 -2.81
CA CYS A 120 7.61 -7.33 -3.44
C CYS A 120 8.63 -6.77 -2.45
N THR A 121 9.78 -6.39 -2.96
CA THR A 121 10.77 -5.63 -2.23
C THR A 121 10.72 -4.16 -2.65
N CYS A 122 11.34 -3.26 -1.88
CA CYS A 122 11.45 -1.86 -2.29
C CYS A 122 12.09 -1.72 -3.68
N ARG A 123 13.08 -2.57 -4.00
CA ARG A 123 13.76 -2.57 -5.29
C ARG A 123 12.85 -3.03 -6.43
N ASP A 124 12.04 -4.07 -6.21
CA ASP A 124 11.12 -4.58 -7.23
C ASP A 124 10.06 -3.53 -7.57
N PHE A 125 9.55 -2.83 -6.55
CA PHE A 125 8.61 -1.73 -6.76
C PHE A 125 9.23 -0.58 -7.58
N GLU A 126 10.48 -0.20 -7.30
CA GLU A 126 11.20 0.80 -8.09
C GLU A 126 11.39 0.35 -9.55
N VAL A 127 11.69 -0.93 -9.78
CA VAL A 127 11.81 -1.50 -11.13
C VAL A 127 10.46 -1.46 -11.84
N LEU A 128 9.37 -1.78 -11.15
CA LEU A 128 8.02 -1.68 -11.70
C LEU A 128 7.67 -0.24 -12.08
N CYS A 129 7.89 0.72 -11.18
CA CYS A 129 7.66 2.15 -11.46
C CYS A 129 8.44 2.60 -12.71
N LYS A 130 9.71 2.22 -12.82
CA LYS A 130 10.54 2.53 -13.99
C LYS A 130 9.96 1.91 -15.27
N LYS A 131 9.52 0.65 -15.24
CA LYS A 131 8.90 -0.04 -16.37
C LYS A 131 7.62 0.66 -16.84
N LEU A 132 6.84 1.17 -15.90
CA LEU A 132 5.60 1.88 -16.16
C LEU A 132 5.80 3.38 -16.45
N SER A 133 7.03 3.87 -16.46
CA SER A 133 7.37 5.31 -16.59
C SER A 133 6.75 6.18 -15.50
N ILE A 134 6.56 5.63 -14.32
CA ILE A 134 6.06 6.34 -13.14
C ILE A 134 7.23 7.09 -12.47
N ASN A 135 7.05 8.38 -12.29
CA ASN A 135 8.03 9.21 -11.57
C ASN A 135 7.79 9.14 -10.07
N ILE A 136 8.76 8.61 -9.34
CA ILE A 136 8.72 8.58 -7.87
C ILE A 136 9.23 9.91 -7.33
N ILE A 137 8.35 10.67 -6.69
CA ILE A 137 8.65 12.01 -6.15
C ILE A 137 9.40 11.88 -4.82
N GLU A 138 8.92 11.01 -3.93
CA GLU A 138 9.50 10.82 -2.59
C GLU A 138 9.47 9.35 -2.19
N LYS A 139 10.45 8.94 -1.38
CA LYS A 139 10.51 7.59 -0.81
C LYS A 139 10.71 7.70 0.70
N LYS A 140 9.87 7.04 1.46
CA LYS A 140 10.01 6.91 2.90
C LYS A 140 10.13 5.45 3.29
N TYR A 141 11.09 5.16 4.14
CA TYR A 141 11.37 3.82 4.63
C TYR A 141 11.32 3.82 6.15
N VAL A 142 10.56 2.90 6.70
CA VAL A 142 10.33 2.81 8.14
C VAL A 142 10.51 1.38 8.65
N ASN A 143 10.80 1.24 9.93
CA ASN A 143 10.80 -0.05 10.62
C ASN A 143 9.37 -0.49 10.99
N SER A 144 9.23 -1.63 11.67
CA SER A 144 7.95 -2.17 12.14
C SER A 144 7.21 -1.27 13.15
N GLN A 145 7.86 -0.28 13.71
CA GLN A 145 7.26 0.73 14.60
C GLN A 145 6.98 2.05 13.89
N HIS A 146 7.05 2.08 12.55
CA HIS A 146 6.89 3.27 11.70
C HIS A 146 7.92 4.38 11.96
N ASN A 147 9.08 4.03 12.55
CA ASN A 147 10.18 4.97 12.77
C ASN A 147 11.19 4.88 11.64
N SER A 148 11.68 6.03 11.19
CA SER A 148 12.81 6.14 10.26
C SER A 148 14.11 6.31 11.03
N SER A 149 15.19 5.74 10.54
CA SER A 149 16.53 5.91 11.08
C SER A 149 17.57 6.11 9.97
N PRO A 150 18.74 6.71 10.25
CA PRO A 150 19.80 6.86 9.26
C PRO A 150 20.24 5.52 8.65
N LEU A 151 20.29 4.46 9.44
CA LEU A 151 20.66 3.11 8.98
C LEU A 151 19.67 2.57 7.94
N ILE A 152 18.37 2.79 8.14
CA ILE A 152 17.34 2.39 7.17
C ILE A 152 17.54 3.12 5.84
N LYS A 153 17.94 4.39 5.88
CA LYS A 153 18.21 5.18 4.65
C LYS A 153 19.40 4.66 3.85
N VAL A 154 20.40 4.09 4.52
CA VAL A 154 21.60 3.53 3.86
C VAL A 154 21.29 2.19 3.18
N ALA A 155 20.49 1.33 3.80
CA ALA A 155 20.14 0.02 3.26
C ALA A 155 18.62 -0.24 3.35
N PRO A 156 17.79 0.55 2.64
CA PRO A 156 16.34 0.50 2.80
C PRO A 156 15.75 -0.86 2.48
N ASN A 157 16.20 -1.50 1.41
CA ASN A 157 15.70 -2.81 1.01
C ASN A 157 16.00 -3.94 2.01
N LEU A 158 16.98 -3.75 2.89
CA LEU A 158 17.37 -4.73 3.90
C LEU A 158 16.75 -4.42 5.27
N LEU A 159 16.67 -3.14 5.64
CA LEU A 159 16.39 -2.71 7.00
C LEU A 159 14.97 -2.16 7.19
N SER A 160 14.28 -1.71 6.12
CA SER A 160 12.90 -1.25 6.26
C SER A 160 11.92 -2.42 6.38
N ALA A 161 10.87 -2.20 7.15
CA ALA A 161 9.70 -3.08 7.19
C ALA A 161 8.65 -2.65 6.15
N PHE A 162 8.52 -1.33 5.94
CA PHE A 162 7.64 -0.73 4.93
C PHE A 162 8.37 0.27 4.07
N ALA A 163 7.80 0.48 2.86
CA ALA A 163 8.10 1.59 1.98
C ALA A 163 6.81 2.39 1.68
N PHE A 164 6.99 3.69 1.51
CA PHE A 164 5.96 4.65 1.10
C PHE A 164 6.45 5.43 -0.10
#